data_3925060009f24563ba10a1a189ef6575
#
_entry.id   3925060009f24563ba10a1a189ef6575
#
_cell.length_a   1.000
_cell.length_b   1.000
_cell.length_c   1.000
_cell.angle_alpha   90.00
_cell.angle_beta   90.00
_cell.angle_gamma   90.00
#
_symmetry.space_group_name_H-M   'P 1'
#
loop_
_entity.id
_entity.type
_entity.pdbx_description
1 polymer ?
#
loop_
_entity_poly.entity_id
_entity_poly.type
_entity_poly.pdbx_seq_one_letter_code
_entity_poly.pdbx_strand_id
1 'polypeptide(L)'
;MSESSVDDSFEPFVPEEAEETPRPPRPTTAPDLPIYSILDSIDFSEHFVLLGDVGTGKSTVVPIHEFEESGRSRHIIIREPSRASCNALYYSLQALHPEVKEHLAIITKDTKVNVEGRIKIVTDGVLIRMLADRSVTESSIYFDESHQMSSQLELCMSLAKKDEGTAKNMFRVMSATIDPREFLAFLGISRLYSVSGRRYPVNVEVELVRDLDAMFDTLSRYLYTQPRDESWLVFLPTRRLVERYAGSYGGVYIHGGLEGSEVNRIQRKAEQDRNLKIFATNVIASSVNIYVDNVLIFNDVINSKDKLGQKTLKYSTLDNNSLLQMMGRIGRFKPGRAVILTSSPIPKKIEPIPVRKFLETETPFDLVLLMSKYGLDLSRLEFMSRVNHREIAFAEDWLADIGAIELRPHRITRKGLLMSEIPYEPDFAHMISEALISRDYQMARFLLACGSFGDSLNHAYKTDFEPTARQFLYKFDRSNELNIKAHLLKRCSEDPGGSFKAMMTANGIFPRFVEEAWKNYEAARESLNDLLVTSKAEPLPVEVVVDPSLDGLEGYLSDCLSFERYDFYEKGDYELRNMVIEDRFYARSVTINFRKILFDVVALSRRRQHHRRGR
;
A
#
# COMPACT_ATOMS: atom_id res chain seq x y z
N MET A 1 36.59 -40.99 42.29
CA MET A 1 37.38 -41.76 41.32
C MET A 1 36.37 -42.35 40.36
N SER A 2 36.34 -41.96 39.28
CA SER A 2 36.72 -41.76 37.96
C SER A 2 35.62 -41.10 37.17
N GLU A 3 35.93 -39.98 36.65
CA GLU A 3 35.15 -39.24 35.66
C GLU A 3 35.16 -40.03 34.32
N SER A 4 34.00 -40.22 33.70
CA SER A 4 33.89 -40.68 32.32
C SER A 4 33.44 -39.50 31.46
N SER A 5 34.40 -39.00 30.69
CA SER A 5 34.21 -38.01 29.63
C SER A 5 33.28 -38.58 28.54
N VAL A 6 32.22 -37.86 28.27
CA VAL A 6 31.37 -38.09 27.09
C VAL A 6 31.96 -37.28 25.94
N ASP A 7 32.36 -37.99 24.91
CA ASP A 7 32.90 -37.44 23.65
C ASP A 7 31.72 -36.92 22.79
N ASP A 8 31.65 -35.61 22.63
CA ASP A 8 30.61 -34.89 21.88
C ASP A 8 31.16 -34.48 20.51
N SER A 9 31.45 -35.48 19.66
CA SER A 9 31.76 -35.25 18.27
C SER A 9 30.56 -35.60 17.36
N PHE A 10 29.62 -34.66 17.25
CA PHE A 10 28.62 -34.72 16.20
C PHE A 10 29.18 -34.05 14.93
N GLU A 11 29.66 -34.82 13.98
CA GLU A 11 29.90 -34.35 12.61
C GLU A 11 28.55 -34.15 11.91
N PRO A 12 28.30 -33.00 11.29
CA PRO A 12 27.07 -32.78 10.52
C PRO A 12 27.11 -33.65 9.25
N PHE A 13 26.08 -34.44 9.07
CA PHE A 13 25.82 -35.22 7.86
C PHE A 13 25.69 -34.28 6.66
N VAL A 14 26.64 -34.33 5.73
CA VAL A 14 26.58 -33.63 4.42
C VAL A 14 25.95 -34.62 3.43
N PRO A 15 24.74 -34.34 2.89
CA PRO A 15 24.17 -35.21 1.85
C PRO A 15 24.96 -35.07 0.55
N GLU A 16 25.23 -36.16 -0.14
CA GLU A 16 25.77 -36.20 -1.51
C GLU A 16 24.92 -35.28 -2.43
N GLU A 17 25.60 -34.42 -3.16
CA GLU A 17 25.00 -33.51 -4.16
C GLU A 17 24.42 -34.35 -5.31
N ALA A 18 23.09 -34.45 -5.37
CA ALA A 18 22.40 -34.94 -6.56
C ALA A 18 22.60 -33.94 -7.71
N GLU A 19 23.03 -34.40 -8.88
CA GLU A 19 23.21 -33.59 -10.09
C GLU A 19 21.93 -32.78 -10.40
N GLU A 20 21.98 -31.48 -10.14
CA GLU A 20 20.88 -30.55 -10.40
C GLU A 20 20.70 -30.34 -11.90
N THR A 21 19.56 -30.74 -12.44
CA THR A 21 19.14 -30.23 -13.76
C THR A 21 18.80 -28.75 -13.60
N PRO A 22 19.52 -27.82 -14.28
CA PRO A 22 19.28 -26.39 -14.12
C PRO A 22 17.84 -26.02 -14.52
N ARG A 23 17.22 -25.15 -13.76
CA ARG A 23 15.97 -24.49 -14.21
C ARG A 23 16.24 -23.79 -15.54
N PRO A 24 15.29 -23.82 -16.49
CA PRO A 24 15.43 -22.98 -17.67
C PRO A 24 15.62 -21.54 -17.21
N PRO A 25 16.56 -20.79 -17.78
CA PRO A 25 16.77 -19.39 -17.43
C PRO A 25 15.47 -18.63 -17.59
N ARG A 26 15.25 -17.63 -16.72
CA ARG A 26 14.16 -16.68 -16.93
C ARG A 26 14.35 -16.03 -18.30
N PRO A 27 13.23 -15.72 -19.00
CA PRO A 27 13.32 -14.79 -20.12
C PRO A 27 13.92 -13.47 -19.60
N THR A 28 15.19 -13.24 -19.88
CA THR A 28 15.92 -12.05 -19.44
C THR A 28 16.06 -11.02 -20.55
N THR A 29 15.67 -11.40 -21.77
CA THR A 29 15.71 -10.54 -22.95
C THR A 29 14.31 -10.17 -23.40
N ALA A 30 14.14 -8.95 -23.88
CA ALA A 30 12.85 -8.42 -24.33
C ALA A 30 12.07 -9.35 -25.28
N PRO A 31 12.67 -10.07 -26.24
CA PRO A 31 11.94 -10.95 -27.17
C PRO A 31 11.24 -12.16 -26.53
N ASP A 32 11.58 -12.53 -25.31
CA ASP A 32 11.02 -13.70 -24.64
C ASP A 32 9.77 -13.40 -23.77
N LEU A 33 9.37 -12.14 -23.66
CA LEU A 33 8.20 -11.76 -22.87
C LEU A 33 6.90 -12.20 -23.57
N PRO A 34 5.94 -12.77 -22.82
CA PRO A 34 4.68 -13.25 -23.40
C PRO A 34 3.90 -12.22 -24.23
N ILE A 35 4.04 -10.94 -23.92
CA ILE A 35 3.33 -9.85 -24.62
C ILE A 35 3.64 -9.79 -26.12
N TYR A 36 4.84 -10.18 -26.53
CA TYR A 36 5.22 -10.17 -27.95
C TYR A 36 4.36 -11.10 -28.80
N SER A 37 3.72 -12.13 -28.21
CA SER A 37 2.83 -13.03 -28.95
C SER A 37 1.55 -12.37 -29.43
N ILE A 38 1.17 -11.23 -28.86
CA ILE A 38 -0.06 -10.49 -29.21
C ILE A 38 0.21 -9.05 -29.63
N LEU A 39 1.44 -8.55 -29.51
CA LEU A 39 1.76 -7.15 -29.67
C LEU A 39 1.34 -6.60 -31.04
N ASP A 40 1.62 -7.33 -32.12
CA ASP A 40 1.26 -6.97 -33.50
C ASP A 40 -0.26 -7.01 -33.75
N SER A 41 -1.03 -7.60 -32.84
CA SER A 41 -2.51 -7.65 -32.92
C SER A 41 -3.20 -6.51 -32.18
N ILE A 42 -2.44 -5.71 -31.43
CA ILE A 42 -3.00 -4.58 -30.66
C ILE A 42 -3.24 -3.41 -31.61
N ASP A 43 -4.49 -2.98 -31.68
CA ASP A 43 -4.89 -1.80 -32.46
C ASP A 43 -4.79 -0.54 -31.60
N PHE A 44 -3.74 0.25 -31.78
CA PHE A 44 -3.50 1.50 -31.04
C PHE A 44 -4.36 2.68 -31.52
N SER A 45 -5.16 2.52 -32.57
CA SER A 45 -6.14 3.53 -33.01
C SER A 45 -7.43 3.49 -32.19
N GLU A 46 -7.65 2.43 -31.39
CA GLU A 46 -8.86 2.20 -30.59
C GLU A 46 -8.52 2.21 -29.09
N HIS A 47 -9.52 2.50 -28.23
CA HIS A 47 -9.40 2.25 -26.78
C HIS A 47 -9.35 0.74 -26.53
N PHE A 48 -8.56 0.31 -25.54
CA PHE A 48 -8.52 -1.11 -25.19
C PHE A 48 -8.31 -1.40 -23.70
N VAL A 49 -8.71 -2.60 -23.31
CA VAL A 49 -8.32 -3.25 -22.05
C VAL A 49 -7.32 -4.36 -22.37
N LEU A 50 -6.21 -4.39 -21.66
CA LEU A 50 -5.17 -5.43 -21.74
C LEU A 50 -5.05 -6.14 -20.40
N LEU A 51 -5.46 -7.41 -20.39
CA LEU A 51 -5.29 -8.27 -19.23
C LEU A 51 -4.07 -9.16 -19.38
N GLY A 52 -3.38 -9.39 -18.30
CA GLY A 52 -2.27 -10.34 -18.33
C GLY A 52 -1.59 -10.49 -16.98
N ASP A 53 -1.00 -11.66 -16.78
CA ASP A 53 -0.26 -11.96 -15.55
C ASP A 53 0.88 -10.97 -15.30
N VAL A 54 1.29 -10.83 -14.03
CA VAL A 54 2.46 -10.03 -13.67
C VAL A 54 3.71 -10.56 -14.40
N GLY A 55 4.54 -9.65 -14.92
CA GLY A 55 5.78 -10.02 -15.63
C GLY A 55 5.58 -10.48 -17.08
N THR A 56 4.43 -10.25 -17.68
CA THR A 56 4.20 -10.52 -19.12
C THR A 56 4.74 -9.45 -20.05
N GLY A 57 5.18 -8.30 -19.53
CA GLY A 57 5.73 -7.19 -20.31
C GLY A 57 4.72 -6.08 -20.65
N LYS A 58 3.50 -6.12 -20.10
CA LYS A 58 2.47 -5.09 -20.37
C LYS A 58 2.99 -3.67 -20.18
N SER A 59 3.45 -3.36 -18.98
CA SER A 59 3.86 -2.00 -18.57
C SER A 59 5.18 -1.56 -19.20
N THR A 60 6.05 -2.50 -19.55
CA THR A 60 7.41 -2.20 -20.06
C THR A 60 7.52 -2.23 -21.58
N VAL A 61 6.63 -2.91 -22.28
CA VAL A 61 6.71 -3.07 -23.74
C VAL A 61 5.63 -2.29 -24.47
N VAL A 62 4.36 -2.44 -24.06
CA VAL A 62 3.21 -1.91 -24.83
C VAL A 62 3.24 -0.37 -24.96
N PRO A 63 3.49 0.42 -23.90
CA PRO A 63 3.55 1.88 -24.04
C PRO A 63 4.74 2.35 -24.93
N ILE A 64 5.86 1.63 -24.87
CA ILE A 64 7.03 1.97 -25.69
C ILE A 64 6.77 1.61 -27.15
N HIS A 65 6.14 0.48 -27.43
CA HIS A 65 5.78 0.07 -28.78
C HIS A 65 4.81 1.09 -29.42
N GLU A 66 3.73 1.52 -28.72
CA GLU A 66 2.83 2.57 -29.19
C GLU A 66 3.58 3.88 -29.48
N PHE A 67 4.52 4.25 -28.61
CA PHE A 67 5.33 5.44 -28.82
C PHE A 67 6.17 5.36 -30.08
N GLU A 68 6.86 4.24 -30.32
CA GLU A 68 7.68 4.01 -31.53
C GLU A 68 6.81 3.93 -32.78
N GLU A 69 5.69 3.21 -32.75
CA GLU A 69 4.77 3.08 -33.88
C GLU A 69 4.18 4.43 -34.30
N SER A 70 3.97 5.33 -33.35
CA SER A 70 3.53 6.70 -33.64
C SER A 70 4.62 7.59 -34.27
N GLY A 71 5.80 7.07 -34.56
CA GLY A 71 6.98 7.85 -34.99
C GLY A 71 7.47 8.80 -33.88
N ARG A 72 7.29 8.41 -32.60
CA ARG A 72 7.66 9.18 -31.41
C ARG A 72 6.88 10.53 -31.26
N SER A 73 5.76 10.65 -31.94
CA SER A 73 4.95 11.88 -31.93
C SER A 73 3.93 11.92 -30.80
N ARG A 74 3.40 10.76 -30.38
CA ARG A 74 2.36 10.63 -29.38
C ARG A 74 2.87 10.90 -27.97
N HIS A 75 2.06 11.57 -27.16
CA HIS A 75 2.29 11.66 -25.73
C HIS A 75 1.73 10.41 -25.04
N ILE A 76 2.57 9.74 -24.25
CA ILE A 76 2.22 8.56 -23.46
C ILE A 76 2.21 8.96 -22.00
N ILE A 77 1.12 8.71 -21.30
CA ILE A 77 1.00 8.94 -19.87
C ILE A 77 0.71 7.59 -19.20
N ILE A 78 1.61 7.14 -18.34
CA ILE A 78 1.47 5.87 -17.62
C ILE A 78 1.18 6.20 -16.17
N ARG A 79 -0.03 5.88 -15.75
CA ARG A 79 -0.45 6.04 -14.36
C ARG A 79 -0.10 4.81 -13.56
N GLU A 80 0.58 5.02 -12.45
CA GLU A 80 0.96 4.00 -11.48
C GLU A 80 0.31 4.25 -10.10
N PRO A 81 -0.05 3.18 -9.33
CA PRO A 81 -0.77 3.33 -8.06
C PRO A 81 0.07 3.96 -6.95
N SER A 82 1.39 3.95 -7.06
CA SER A 82 2.26 4.44 -6.01
C SER A 82 3.54 5.08 -6.55
N ARG A 83 4.18 5.92 -5.72
CA ARG A 83 5.52 6.48 -6.02
C ARG A 83 6.57 5.39 -6.21
N ALA A 84 6.48 4.33 -5.43
CA ALA A 84 7.41 3.20 -5.54
C ALA A 84 7.27 2.47 -6.87
N SER A 85 6.05 2.25 -7.35
CA SER A 85 5.81 1.65 -8.68
C SER A 85 6.22 2.59 -9.82
N CYS A 86 5.98 3.91 -9.69
CA CYS A 86 6.50 4.89 -10.65
C CYS A 86 8.02 4.79 -10.80
N ASN A 87 8.75 4.80 -9.68
CA ASN A 87 10.21 4.69 -9.68
C ASN A 87 10.68 3.36 -10.29
N ALA A 88 10.07 2.25 -9.88
CA ALA A 88 10.42 0.92 -10.39
C ALA A 88 10.22 0.81 -11.89
N LEU A 89 9.10 1.32 -12.41
CA LEU A 89 8.81 1.33 -13.84
C LEU A 89 9.78 2.25 -14.58
N TYR A 90 10.05 3.45 -14.09
CA TYR A 90 10.97 4.41 -14.68
C TYR A 90 12.38 3.81 -14.88
N TYR A 91 12.95 3.23 -13.83
CA TYR A 91 14.28 2.59 -13.94
C TYR A 91 14.26 1.33 -14.80
N SER A 92 13.17 0.56 -14.79
CA SER A 92 13.01 -0.60 -15.66
C SER A 92 12.98 -0.19 -17.13
N LEU A 93 12.23 0.86 -17.49
CA LEU A 93 12.16 1.37 -18.84
C LEU A 93 13.51 1.93 -19.31
N GLN A 94 14.24 2.65 -18.45
CA GLN A 94 15.59 3.13 -18.78
C GLN A 94 16.58 1.99 -19.07
N ALA A 95 16.45 0.88 -18.34
CA ALA A 95 17.33 -0.27 -18.50
C ALA A 95 16.99 -1.12 -19.73
N LEU A 96 15.69 -1.31 -20.00
CA LEU A 96 15.19 -2.15 -21.09
C LEU A 96 15.16 -1.42 -22.44
N HIS A 97 14.94 -0.10 -22.43
CA HIS A 97 14.71 0.75 -23.59
C HIS A 97 15.58 2.02 -23.53
N PRO A 98 16.92 1.87 -23.62
CA PRO A 98 17.82 3.03 -23.55
C PRO A 98 17.59 4.03 -24.68
N GLU A 99 17.01 3.61 -25.80
CA GLU A 99 16.69 4.41 -26.99
C GLU A 99 15.57 5.44 -26.78
N VAL A 100 14.75 5.28 -25.74
CA VAL A 100 13.68 6.26 -25.38
C VAL A 100 14.01 7.07 -24.12
N LYS A 101 15.21 6.92 -23.56
CA LYS A 101 15.61 7.55 -22.29
C LYS A 101 15.39 9.05 -22.27
N GLU A 102 15.66 9.75 -23.37
CA GLU A 102 15.48 11.21 -23.48
C GLU A 102 14.00 11.62 -23.44
N HIS A 103 13.09 10.71 -23.75
CA HIS A 103 11.65 10.93 -23.74
C HIS A 103 10.99 10.52 -22.43
N LEU A 104 11.69 9.78 -21.56
CA LEU A 104 11.13 9.33 -20.30
C LEU A 104 11.07 10.45 -19.26
N ALA A 105 9.91 10.60 -18.65
CA ALA A 105 9.67 11.50 -17.53
C ALA A 105 9.11 10.72 -16.35
N ILE A 106 9.45 11.12 -15.14
CA ILE A 106 8.75 10.70 -13.93
C ILE A 106 8.29 11.93 -13.18
N ILE A 107 7.00 11.98 -12.87
CA ILE A 107 6.39 13.11 -12.16
C ILE A 107 5.53 12.54 -11.04
N THR A 108 6.06 12.65 -9.83
CA THR A 108 5.34 12.37 -8.59
C THR A 108 5.31 13.63 -7.73
N LYS A 109 4.76 13.56 -6.53
CA LYS A 109 4.79 14.68 -5.59
C LYS A 109 6.23 15.09 -5.27
N ASP A 110 7.12 14.10 -5.09
CA ASP A 110 8.49 14.29 -4.58
C ASP A 110 9.56 14.22 -5.67
N THR A 111 9.22 13.71 -6.85
CA THR A 111 10.20 13.47 -7.94
C THR A 111 9.70 14.08 -9.23
N LYS A 112 10.51 14.95 -9.81
CA LYS A 112 10.25 15.56 -11.12
C LYS A 112 11.53 15.47 -11.94
N VAL A 113 11.56 14.54 -12.90
CA VAL A 113 12.69 14.38 -13.83
C VAL A 113 12.16 14.47 -15.25
N ASN A 114 12.79 15.29 -16.06
CA ASN A 114 12.49 15.48 -17.49
C ASN A 114 10.98 15.73 -17.76
N VAL A 115 10.37 16.70 -17.07
CA VAL A 115 8.92 16.96 -17.12
C VAL A 115 8.36 17.21 -18.53
N GLU A 116 9.21 17.62 -19.48
CA GLU A 116 8.89 17.81 -20.89
C GLU A 116 8.93 16.52 -21.70
N GLY A 117 9.40 15.41 -21.10
CA GLY A 117 9.43 14.11 -21.76
C GLY A 117 8.05 13.69 -22.24
N ARG A 118 8.00 12.98 -23.36
CA ARG A 118 6.75 12.54 -23.99
C ARG A 118 6.15 11.29 -23.39
N ILE A 119 6.96 10.49 -22.68
CA ILE A 119 6.52 9.30 -21.92
C ILE A 119 6.58 9.66 -20.45
N LYS A 120 5.43 9.97 -19.86
CA LYS A 120 5.31 10.45 -18.48
C LYS A 120 4.77 9.35 -17.57
N ILE A 121 5.53 8.99 -16.56
CA ILE A 121 5.11 8.06 -15.52
C ILE A 121 4.64 8.89 -14.33
N VAL A 122 3.37 8.73 -13.93
CA VAL A 122 2.72 9.61 -12.97
C VAL A 122 1.90 8.84 -11.93
N THR A 123 1.72 9.44 -10.75
CA THR A 123 0.77 8.95 -9.75
C THR A 123 -0.64 9.49 -9.99
N ASP A 124 -1.66 8.90 -9.33
CA ASP A 124 -3.06 9.35 -9.40
C ASP A 124 -3.20 10.86 -9.17
N GLY A 125 -2.62 11.39 -8.10
CA GLY A 125 -2.75 12.80 -7.76
C GLY A 125 -2.16 13.75 -8.81
N VAL A 126 -1.10 13.34 -9.50
CA VAL A 126 -0.52 14.09 -10.62
C VAL A 126 -1.43 14.03 -11.83
N LEU A 127 -1.95 12.85 -12.16
CA LEU A 127 -2.86 12.68 -13.29
C LEU A 127 -4.17 13.45 -13.08
N ILE A 128 -4.75 13.43 -11.88
CA ILE A 128 -5.95 14.22 -11.52
C ILE A 128 -5.69 15.71 -11.81
N ARG A 129 -4.55 16.26 -11.35
CA ARG A 129 -4.19 17.64 -11.62
C ARG A 129 -4.10 17.94 -13.12
N MET A 130 -3.36 17.10 -13.86
CA MET A 130 -3.19 17.27 -15.31
C MET A 130 -4.52 17.24 -16.07
N LEU A 131 -5.44 16.36 -15.67
CA LEU A 131 -6.78 16.26 -16.26
C LEU A 131 -7.67 17.44 -15.84
N ALA A 132 -7.64 17.85 -14.58
CA ALA A 132 -8.40 19.00 -14.09
C ALA A 132 -7.96 20.32 -14.77
N ASP A 133 -6.65 20.48 -14.98
CA ASP A 133 -6.06 21.62 -15.70
C ASP A 133 -6.21 21.53 -17.23
N ARG A 134 -6.81 20.43 -17.74
CA ARG A 134 -6.97 20.15 -19.18
C ARG A 134 -5.65 20.19 -19.97
N SER A 135 -4.54 19.84 -19.31
CA SER A 135 -3.22 19.81 -19.93
C SER A 135 -2.91 18.50 -20.68
N VAL A 136 -3.85 17.54 -20.67
CA VAL A 136 -3.71 16.25 -21.33
C VAL A 136 -4.64 16.21 -22.55
N THR A 137 -4.04 16.31 -23.72
CA THR A 137 -4.76 16.24 -25.01
C THR A 137 -3.97 15.38 -26.00
N GLU A 138 -4.69 14.71 -26.91
CA GLU A 138 -4.11 13.88 -27.97
C GLU A 138 -3.06 12.85 -27.46
N SER A 139 -3.29 12.35 -26.22
CA SER A 139 -2.38 11.48 -25.50
C SER A 139 -2.94 10.09 -25.34
N SER A 140 -2.08 9.10 -25.17
CA SER A 140 -2.50 7.77 -24.70
C SER A 140 -2.31 7.69 -23.19
N ILE A 141 -3.40 7.46 -22.47
CA ILE A 141 -3.41 7.37 -21.01
C ILE A 141 -3.51 5.88 -20.64
N TYR A 142 -2.43 5.36 -20.10
CA TYR A 142 -2.32 4.02 -19.56
C TYR A 142 -2.71 4.02 -18.09
N PHE A 143 -3.85 3.44 -17.76
CA PHE A 143 -4.25 3.14 -16.39
C PHE A 143 -3.65 1.80 -16.00
N ASP A 144 -2.39 1.81 -15.56
CA ASP A 144 -1.71 0.56 -15.20
C ASP A 144 -2.08 0.09 -13.80
N GLU A 145 -1.89 -1.21 -13.55
CA GLU A 145 -2.26 -1.87 -12.30
C GLU A 145 -3.70 -1.58 -11.83
N SER A 146 -4.64 -1.47 -12.81
CA SER A 146 -6.04 -1.08 -12.54
C SER A 146 -6.81 -2.03 -11.62
N HIS A 147 -6.29 -3.22 -11.33
CA HIS A 147 -6.82 -4.09 -10.28
C HIS A 147 -6.60 -3.52 -8.86
N GLN A 148 -5.65 -2.60 -8.69
CA GLN A 148 -5.45 -1.84 -7.45
C GLN A 148 -6.34 -0.60 -7.48
N MET A 149 -7.64 -0.83 -7.37
CA MET A 149 -8.64 0.23 -7.44
C MET A 149 -8.56 1.16 -6.23
N SER A 150 -8.75 2.47 -6.47
CA SER A 150 -8.82 3.51 -5.45
C SER A 150 -9.84 4.57 -5.85
N SER A 151 -10.31 5.38 -4.91
CA SER A 151 -11.16 6.54 -5.20
C SER A 151 -10.48 7.54 -6.13
N GLN A 152 -9.16 7.70 -6.03
CA GLN A 152 -8.38 8.58 -6.90
C GLN A 152 -8.28 8.03 -8.33
N LEU A 153 -8.08 6.72 -8.51
CA LEU A 153 -8.10 6.11 -9.85
C LEU A 153 -9.48 6.26 -10.50
N GLU A 154 -10.57 6.04 -9.76
CA GLU A 154 -11.91 6.26 -10.29
C GLU A 154 -12.11 7.72 -10.71
N LEU A 155 -11.59 8.69 -9.93
CA LEU A 155 -11.64 10.10 -10.31
C LEU A 155 -10.82 10.39 -11.58
N CYS A 156 -9.62 9.79 -11.72
CA CYS A 156 -8.82 9.91 -12.96
C CYS A 156 -9.61 9.44 -14.17
N MET A 157 -10.22 8.25 -14.09
CA MET A 157 -11.02 7.68 -15.18
C MET A 157 -12.26 8.52 -15.49
N SER A 158 -12.93 9.05 -14.47
CA SER A 158 -14.10 9.93 -14.61
C SER A 158 -13.75 11.24 -15.30
N LEU A 159 -12.63 11.86 -14.93
CA LEU A 159 -12.14 13.07 -15.57
C LEU A 159 -11.71 12.82 -17.02
N ALA A 160 -10.98 11.74 -17.27
CA ALA A 160 -10.55 11.36 -18.61
C ALA A 160 -11.75 11.13 -19.54
N LYS A 161 -12.77 10.40 -19.05
CA LYS A 161 -14.02 10.14 -19.79
C LYS A 161 -14.80 11.43 -20.07
N LYS A 162 -14.90 12.34 -19.09
CA LYS A 162 -15.63 13.60 -19.24
C LYS A 162 -15.10 14.44 -20.40
N ASP A 163 -13.80 14.47 -20.61
CA ASP A 163 -13.13 15.28 -21.62
C ASP A 163 -12.79 14.49 -22.91
N GLU A 164 -13.25 13.23 -23.05
CA GLU A 164 -12.93 12.35 -24.18
C GLU A 164 -13.19 13.00 -25.55
N GLY A 165 -14.37 13.57 -25.74
CA GLY A 165 -14.77 14.17 -27.03
C GLY A 165 -13.96 15.42 -27.41
N THR A 166 -13.36 16.12 -26.46
CA THR A 166 -12.61 17.37 -26.67
C THR A 166 -11.11 17.14 -26.63
N ALA A 167 -10.62 16.29 -25.73
CA ALA A 167 -9.20 16.04 -25.52
C ALA A 167 -8.60 15.03 -26.51
N LYS A 168 -9.42 14.21 -27.17
CA LYS A 168 -9.00 13.13 -28.10
C LYS A 168 -7.97 12.18 -27.50
N ASN A 169 -8.08 11.92 -26.22
CA ASN A 169 -7.21 10.99 -25.53
C ASN A 169 -7.62 9.55 -25.80
N MET A 170 -6.65 8.66 -25.82
CA MET A 170 -6.87 7.22 -25.96
C MET A 170 -6.71 6.54 -24.61
N PHE A 171 -7.61 5.65 -24.24
CA PHE A 171 -7.58 4.96 -22.95
C PHE A 171 -7.04 3.54 -23.10
N ARG A 172 -6.08 3.20 -22.26
CA ARG A 172 -5.38 1.92 -22.16
C ARG A 172 -5.51 1.41 -20.74
N VAL A 173 -6.43 0.49 -20.48
CA VAL A 173 -6.55 -0.11 -19.14
C VAL A 173 -5.69 -1.36 -19.09
N MET A 174 -4.66 -1.36 -18.25
CA MET A 174 -3.80 -2.53 -18.05
C MET A 174 -3.99 -3.09 -16.65
N SER A 175 -4.11 -4.40 -16.56
CA SER A 175 -4.36 -5.06 -15.29
C SER A 175 -3.85 -6.49 -15.27
N ALA A 176 -3.70 -7.03 -14.05
CA ALA A 176 -3.64 -8.47 -13.84
C ALA A 176 -4.99 -9.12 -14.22
N THR A 177 -5.13 -10.40 -13.97
CA THR A 177 -6.36 -11.14 -14.26
C THR A 177 -7.51 -10.66 -13.37
N ILE A 178 -8.45 -9.92 -13.97
CA ILE A 178 -9.69 -9.39 -13.35
C ILE A 178 -10.84 -9.58 -14.32
N ASP A 179 -12.07 -9.36 -13.86
CA ASP A 179 -13.22 -9.21 -14.75
C ASP A 179 -13.21 -7.81 -15.40
N PRO A 180 -13.03 -7.68 -16.71
CA PRO A 180 -12.89 -6.39 -17.38
C PRO A 180 -14.21 -5.69 -17.69
N ARG A 181 -15.37 -6.36 -17.50
CA ARG A 181 -16.68 -5.89 -18.01
C ARG A 181 -17.03 -4.48 -17.54
N GLU A 182 -16.68 -4.13 -16.31
CA GLU A 182 -16.98 -2.79 -15.78
C GLU A 182 -16.12 -1.70 -16.44
N PHE A 183 -14.83 -1.95 -16.68
CA PHE A 183 -13.97 -1.02 -17.40
C PHE A 183 -14.42 -0.84 -18.85
N LEU A 184 -14.76 -1.95 -19.53
CA LEU A 184 -15.28 -1.93 -20.90
C LEU A 184 -16.55 -1.08 -20.98
N ALA A 185 -17.51 -1.33 -20.09
CA ALA A 185 -18.79 -0.60 -20.07
C ALA A 185 -18.60 0.87 -19.68
N PHE A 186 -17.82 1.14 -18.63
CA PHE A 186 -17.64 2.49 -18.10
C PHE A 186 -16.92 3.41 -19.10
N LEU A 187 -15.82 2.94 -19.69
CA LEU A 187 -15.02 3.72 -20.64
C LEU A 187 -15.44 3.57 -22.11
N GLY A 188 -16.52 2.84 -22.39
CA GLY A 188 -17.00 2.62 -23.75
C GLY A 188 -16.03 1.82 -24.64
N ILE A 189 -15.20 0.96 -24.03
CA ILE A 189 -14.14 0.22 -24.72
C ILE A 189 -14.70 -1.06 -25.34
N SER A 190 -14.40 -1.30 -26.62
CA SER A 190 -14.82 -2.51 -27.34
C SER A 190 -13.70 -3.56 -27.48
N ARG A 191 -12.44 -3.16 -27.36
CA ARG A 191 -11.27 -4.03 -27.56
C ARG A 191 -10.78 -4.61 -26.26
N LEU A 192 -10.64 -5.91 -26.21
CA LEU A 192 -10.09 -6.67 -25.08
C LEU A 192 -8.98 -7.57 -25.57
N TYR A 193 -7.79 -7.37 -25.04
CA TYR A 193 -6.64 -8.24 -25.27
C TYR A 193 -6.29 -8.99 -24.00
N SER A 194 -5.76 -10.19 -24.14
CA SER A 194 -5.35 -11.00 -23.00
C SER A 194 -4.07 -11.75 -23.31
N VAL A 195 -3.12 -11.71 -22.37
CA VAL A 195 -1.86 -12.43 -22.46
C VAL A 195 -1.63 -13.25 -21.19
N SER A 196 -1.40 -14.54 -21.35
CA SER A 196 -1.07 -15.40 -20.21
C SER A 196 0.44 -15.58 -20.08
N GLY A 197 0.93 -15.43 -18.87
CA GLY A 197 2.31 -15.78 -18.52
C GLY A 197 2.47 -17.24 -18.10
N ARG A 198 1.37 -17.99 -17.96
CA ARG A 198 1.38 -19.40 -17.58
C ARG A 198 1.62 -20.27 -18.79
N ARG A 199 2.64 -21.14 -18.69
CA ARG A 199 2.99 -22.12 -19.73
C ARG A 199 2.53 -23.53 -19.39
N TYR A 200 2.24 -23.78 -18.10
CA TYR A 200 1.92 -25.11 -17.57
C TYR A 200 0.65 -25.08 -16.72
N PRO A 201 -0.07 -26.22 -16.64
CA PRO A 201 -1.27 -26.32 -15.82
C PRO A 201 -0.98 -26.15 -14.34
N VAL A 202 -1.96 -25.63 -13.63
CA VAL A 202 -1.94 -25.47 -12.16
C VAL A 202 -3.05 -26.36 -11.59
N ASN A 203 -2.68 -27.30 -10.72
CA ASN A 203 -3.64 -28.05 -9.94
C ASN A 203 -4.05 -27.27 -8.71
N VAL A 204 -5.36 -27.00 -8.55
CA VAL A 204 -5.90 -26.24 -7.42
C VAL A 204 -6.62 -27.19 -6.47
N GLU A 205 -6.16 -27.24 -5.24
CA GLU A 205 -6.75 -28.00 -4.15
C GLU A 205 -7.32 -27.04 -3.11
N VAL A 206 -8.57 -27.24 -2.71
CA VAL A 206 -9.22 -26.48 -1.66
C VAL A 206 -9.48 -27.40 -0.48
N GLU A 207 -8.91 -27.07 0.67
CA GLU A 207 -9.12 -27.80 1.90
C GLU A 207 -9.96 -26.94 2.87
N LEU A 208 -11.19 -27.39 3.09
CA LEU A 208 -12.08 -26.75 4.05
C LEU A 208 -11.73 -27.26 5.46
N VAL A 209 -11.42 -26.32 6.35
CA VAL A 209 -11.09 -26.60 7.75
C VAL A 209 -12.13 -25.98 8.67
N ARG A 210 -12.32 -26.56 9.85
CA ARG A 210 -13.40 -26.16 10.76
C ARG A 210 -13.27 -24.74 11.30
N ASP A 211 -12.05 -24.36 11.64
CA ASP A 211 -11.73 -23.08 12.28
C ASP A 211 -10.26 -22.69 12.04
N LEU A 212 -9.85 -21.55 12.55
CA LEU A 212 -8.49 -21.03 12.40
C LEU A 212 -7.42 -21.95 13.03
N ASP A 213 -7.71 -22.59 14.16
CA ASP A 213 -6.76 -23.48 14.82
C ASP A 213 -6.54 -24.74 13.97
N ALA A 214 -7.62 -25.36 13.47
CA ALA A 214 -7.53 -26.47 12.53
C ALA A 214 -6.81 -26.11 11.23
N MET A 215 -6.92 -24.85 10.80
CA MET A 215 -6.20 -24.33 9.63
C MET A 215 -4.69 -24.27 9.89
N PHE A 216 -4.26 -23.84 11.08
CA PHE A 216 -2.84 -23.84 11.45
C PHE A 216 -2.27 -25.26 11.61
N ASP A 217 -3.05 -26.20 12.16
CA ASP A 217 -2.65 -27.60 12.25
C ASP A 217 -2.49 -28.22 10.86
N THR A 218 -3.42 -27.94 9.96
CA THR A 218 -3.36 -28.39 8.57
C THR A 218 -2.16 -27.79 7.83
N LEU A 219 -1.93 -26.49 7.98
CA LEU A 219 -0.74 -25.83 7.44
C LEU A 219 0.55 -26.52 7.92
N SER A 220 0.63 -26.79 9.23
CA SER A 220 1.77 -27.47 9.81
C SER A 220 1.98 -28.86 9.20
N ARG A 221 0.91 -29.63 9.06
CA ARG A 221 0.93 -30.97 8.42
C ARG A 221 1.45 -30.87 6.98
N TYR A 222 0.95 -29.90 6.18
CA TYR A 222 1.44 -29.69 4.82
C TYR A 222 2.94 -29.39 4.79
N LEU A 223 3.43 -28.48 5.62
CA LEU A 223 4.83 -28.07 5.65
C LEU A 223 5.79 -29.21 6.07
N TYR A 224 5.31 -30.17 6.88
CA TYR A 224 6.11 -31.33 7.25
C TYR A 224 6.11 -32.45 6.21
N THR A 225 5.04 -32.60 5.45
CA THR A 225 4.85 -33.72 4.53
C THR A 225 5.28 -33.46 3.09
N GLN A 226 5.69 -32.21 2.77
CA GLN A 226 6.03 -31.84 1.40
C GLN A 226 7.35 -32.46 0.91
N PRO A 227 7.46 -32.76 -0.40
CA PRO A 227 8.71 -33.16 -1.01
C PRO A 227 9.83 -32.14 -0.74
N ARG A 228 11.04 -32.62 -0.50
CA ARG A 228 12.21 -31.78 -0.19
C ARG A 228 12.82 -31.10 -1.42
N ASP A 229 12.38 -31.46 -2.61
CA ASP A 229 12.90 -31.00 -3.90
C ASP A 229 11.99 -29.96 -4.61
N GLU A 230 11.02 -29.42 -3.89
CA GLU A 230 10.06 -28.44 -4.43
C GLU A 230 10.04 -27.14 -3.61
N SER A 231 10.07 -25.99 -4.33
CA SER A 231 9.94 -24.68 -3.70
C SER A 231 8.48 -24.33 -3.40
N TRP A 232 8.26 -23.71 -2.24
CA TRP A 232 6.94 -23.34 -1.76
C TRP A 232 6.87 -21.85 -1.39
N LEU A 233 5.82 -21.18 -1.84
CA LEU A 233 5.44 -19.85 -1.37
C LEU A 233 4.17 -19.97 -0.53
N VAL A 234 4.28 -19.64 0.75
CA VAL A 234 3.21 -19.76 1.74
C VAL A 234 2.70 -18.37 2.10
N PHE A 235 1.47 -18.07 1.72
CA PHE A 235 0.81 -16.82 2.06
C PHE A 235 0.08 -16.94 3.39
N LEU A 236 0.44 -16.05 4.32
CA LEU A 236 -0.13 -15.96 5.67
C LEU A 236 -0.68 -14.56 5.95
N PRO A 237 -1.72 -14.43 6.79
CA PRO A 237 -2.45 -13.18 6.95
C PRO A 237 -1.67 -12.08 7.68
N THR A 238 -0.67 -12.41 8.49
CA THR A 238 0.05 -11.44 9.31
C THR A 238 1.56 -11.64 9.26
N ARG A 239 2.31 -10.53 9.40
CA ARG A 239 3.78 -10.54 9.49
C ARG A 239 4.27 -11.45 10.61
N ARG A 240 3.64 -11.41 11.79
CA ARG A 240 3.98 -12.28 12.94
C ARG A 240 3.94 -13.76 12.60
N LEU A 241 2.93 -14.21 11.85
CA LEU A 241 2.82 -15.60 11.40
C LEU A 241 3.90 -15.94 10.39
N VAL A 242 4.16 -15.03 9.45
CA VAL A 242 5.19 -15.18 8.41
C VAL A 242 6.58 -15.37 9.05
N GLU A 243 6.97 -14.52 9.98
CA GLU A 243 8.25 -14.64 10.70
C GLU A 243 8.33 -15.91 11.53
N ARG A 244 7.27 -16.21 12.32
CA ARG A 244 7.20 -17.41 13.16
C ARG A 244 7.33 -18.69 12.36
N TYR A 245 6.58 -18.83 11.27
CA TYR A 245 6.61 -20.06 10.47
C TYR A 245 7.92 -20.20 9.68
N ALA A 246 8.52 -19.12 9.21
CA ALA A 246 9.83 -19.16 8.60
C ALA A 246 10.89 -19.71 9.58
N GLY A 247 10.88 -19.23 10.82
CA GLY A 247 11.78 -19.74 11.87
C GLY A 247 11.51 -21.20 12.23
N SER A 248 10.22 -21.61 12.35
CA SER A 248 9.85 -22.97 12.76
C SER A 248 10.09 -24.04 11.69
N TYR A 249 10.02 -23.69 10.41
CA TYR A 249 10.08 -24.64 9.29
C TYR A 249 11.31 -24.48 8.38
N GLY A 250 12.31 -23.69 8.82
CA GLY A 250 13.58 -23.55 8.11
C GLY A 250 13.44 -22.87 6.76
N GLY A 251 12.70 -21.76 6.68
CA GLY A 251 12.49 -20.98 5.46
C GLY A 251 12.99 -19.56 5.55
N VAL A 252 12.66 -18.77 4.52
CA VAL A 252 12.84 -17.32 4.50
C VAL A 252 11.47 -16.64 4.53
N TYR A 253 11.43 -15.38 4.93
CA TYR A 253 10.17 -14.63 4.96
C TYR A 253 10.24 -13.33 4.19
N ILE A 254 9.09 -12.89 3.68
CA ILE A 254 8.94 -11.61 2.97
C ILE A 254 7.65 -10.92 3.43
N HIS A 255 7.78 -9.68 3.85
CA HIS A 255 6.67 -8.79 4.17
C HIS A 255 7.05 -7.33 3.91
N GLY A 256 6.10 -6.43 3.95
CA GLY A 256 6.32 -5.00 3.64
C GLY A 256 7.36 -4.26 4.51
N GLY A 257 7.76 -4.83 5.65
CA GLY A 257 8.78 -4.24 6.53
C GLY A 257 10.23 -4.58 6.16
N LEU A 258 10.49 -5.45 5.16
CA LEU A 258 11.86 -5.81 4.75
C LEU A 258 12.48 -4.76 3.85
N GLU A 259 13.80 -4.63 3.92
CA GLU A 259 14.56 -3.80 2.98
C GLU A 259 14.54 -4.39 1.56
N GLY A 260 14.56 -3.52 0.54
CA GLY A 260 14.61 -3.94 -0.86
C GLY A 260 15.83 -4.84 -1.18
N SER A 261 16.95 -4.60 -0.53
CA SER A 261 18.16 -5.43 -0.60
C SER A 261 17.92 -6.86 -0.12
N GLU A 262 17.19 -7.02 1.00
CA GLU A 262 16.80 -8.35 1.52
C GLU A 262 15.80 -9.05 0.59
N VAL A 263 14.80 -8.32 0.11
CA VAL A 263 13.84 -8.86 -0.87
C VAL A 263 14.57 -9.35 -2.12
N ASN A 264 15.50 -8.56 -2.67
CA ASN A 264 16.31 -8.94 -3.83
C ASN A 264 17.20 -10.16 -3.55
N ARG A 265 17.75 -10.28 -2.33
CA ARG A 265 18.53 -11.46 -1.93
C ARG A 265 17.67 -12.71 -1.91
N ILE A 266 16.44 -12.61 -1.37
CA ILE A 266 15.49 -13.73 -1.33
C ILE A 266 15.04 -14.10 -2.74
N GLN A 267 14.81 -13.12 -3.63
CA GLN A 267 14.51 -13.39 -5.04
C GLN A 267 15.60 -14.21 -5.72
N ARG A 268 16.86 -13.79 -5.57
CA ARG A 268 18.01 -14.53 -6.12
C ARG A 268 18.11 -15.94 -5.53
N LYS A 269 17.89 -16.07 -4.21
CA LYS A 269 17.88 -17.39 -3.56
C LYS A 269 16.76 -18.26 -4.10
N ALA A 270 15.56 -17.72 -4.33
CA ALA A 270 14.44 -18.45 -4.92
C ALA A 270 14.69 -18.93 -6.37
N GLU A 271 15.60 -18.27 -7.09
CA GLU A 271 16.04 -18.70 -8.43
C GLU A 271 17.01 -19.89 -8.38
N GLN A 272 17.79 -20.01 -7.31
CA GLN A 272 18.85 -20.98 -7.15
C GLN A 272 18.46 -22.20 -6.33
N ASP A 273 17.64 -22.01 -5.28
CA ASP A 273 17.30 -23.05 -4.30
C ASP A 273 15.91 -23.64 -4.60
N ARG A 274 15.87 -24.88 -5.04
CA ARG A 274 14.64 -25.60 -5.36
C ARG A 274 13.85 -26.06 -4.13
N ASN A 275 14.49 -26.07 -2.97
CA ASN A 275 13.88 -26.53 -1.72
C ASN A 275 13.38 -25.36 -0.86
N LEU A 276 13.46 -24.15 -1.39
CA LEU A 276 13.20 -22.96 -0.61
C LEU A 276 11.74 -22.85 -0.20
N LYS A 277 11.50 -22.71 1.09
CA LYS A 277 10.22 -22.32 1.66
C LYS A 277 10.22 -20.82 1.89
N ILE A 278 9.30 -20.12 1.27
CA ILE A 278 9.14 -18.67 1.39
C ILE A 278 7.81 -18.39 2.04
N PHE A 279 7.83 -17.69 3.16
CA PHE A 279 6.62 -17.26 3.87
C PHE A 279 6.38 -15.79 3.57
N ALA A 280 5.17 -15.42 3.15
CA ALA A 280 4.88 -14.07 2.70
C ALA A 280 3.51 -13.57 3.16
N THR A 281 3.38 -12.25 3.31
CA THR A 281 2.07 -11.61 3.45
C THR A 281 1.48 -11.29 2.06
N ASN A 282 0.17 -11.05 1.99
CA ASN A 282 -0.56 -10.76 0.75
C ASN A 282 0.04 -9.60 -0.06
N VAL A 283 0.61 -8.61 0.62
CA VAL A 283 1.23 -7.42 0.00
C VAL A 283 2.28 -7.79 -1.04
N ILE A 284 2.92 -8.95 -0.88
CA ILE A 284 3.96 -9.42 -1.80
C ILE A 284 3.38 -9.98 -3.11
N ALA A 285 2.10 -10.31 -3.13
CA ALA A 285 1.48 -10.92 -4.32
C ALA A 285 1.55 -10.02 -5.56
N SER A 286 1.55 -8.70 -5.41
CA SER A 286 1.65 -7.73 -6.51
C SER A 286 3.05 -7.16 -6.72
N SER A 287 3.85 -7.03 -5.67
CA SER A 287 5.05 -6.17 -5.68
C SER A 287 6.39 -6.88 -5.92
N VAL A 288 6.44 -8.22 -5.81
CA VAL A 288 7.72 -8.97 -5.89
C VAL A 288 7.64 -10.10 -6.92
N ASN A 289 8.59 -10.18 -7.83
CA ASN A 289 8.67 -11.23 -8.85
C ASN A 289 9.37 -12.48 -8.30
N ILE A 290 8.62 -13.32 -7.59
CA ILE A 290 9.07 -14.63 -7.13
C ILE A 290 8.20 -15.70 -7.78
N TYR A 291 8.84 -16.68 -8.41
CA TYR A 291 8.21 -17.84 -9.00
C TYR A 291 8.69 -19.09 -8.30
N VAL A 292 7.75 -19.93 -7.92
CA VAL A 292 7.96 -21.16 -7.18
C VAL A 292 7.25 -22.32 -7.86
N ASP A 293 7.48 -23.51 -7.38
CA ASP A 293 6.80 -24.71 -7.88
C ASP A 293 5.37 -24.80 -7.35
N ASN A 294 5.17 -24.46 -6.08
CA ASN A 294 3.88 -24.61 -5.41
C ASN A 294 3.55 -23.38 -4.56
N VAL A 295 2.26 -23.12 -4.38
CA VAL A 295 1.76 -22.12 -3.43
C VAL A 295 0.83 -22.76 -2.40
N LEU A 296 0.90 -22.27 -1.16
CA LEU A 296 -0.07 -22.54 -0.13
C LEU A 296 -0.65 -21.21 0.35
N ILE A 297 -1.97 -21.09 0.33
CA ILE A 297 -2.68 -19.85 0.61
C ILE A 297 -3.58 -20.05 1.82
N PHE A 298 -3.33 -19.28 2.86
CA PHE A 298 -4.22 -19.15 3.99
C PHE A 298 -5.30 -18.12 3.63
N ASN A 299 -6.52 -18.59 3.41
CA ASN A 299 -7.56 -17.77 2.80
C ASN A 299 -8.26 -16.83 3.75
N ASP A 300 -8.24 -17.08 5.06
CA ASP A 300 -8.88 -16.21 6.04
C ASP A 300 -7.94 -15.07 6.43
N VAL A 301 -8.40 -13.86 6.21
CA VAL A 301 -7.63 -12.62 6.40
C VAL A 301 -8.42 -11.62 7.23
N ILE A 302 -7.73 -10.64 7.77
CA ILE A 302 -8.33 -9.51 8.45
C ILE A 302 -8.30 -8.33 7.49
N ASN A 303 -9.47 -7.88 7.06
CA ASN A 303 -9.61 -6.72 6.20
C ASN A 303 -10.05 -5.50 7.02
N SER A 304 -9.42 -4.36 6.73
CA SER A 304 -9.85 -3.06 7.24
C SER A 304 -10.85 -2.43 6.28
N LYS A 305 -11.91 -1.83 6.83
CA LYS A 305 -12.84 -0.96 6.09
C LYS A 305 -13.01 0.34 6.84
N ASP A 306 -13.04 1.44 6.09
CA ASP A 306 -13.41 2.75 6.62
C ASP A 306 -14.86 3.05 6.23
N LYS A 307 -15.71 3.29 7.21
CA LYS A 307 -17.12 3.60 7.00
C LYS A 307 -17.57 4.65 8.01
N LEU A 308 -18.13 5.75 7.52
CA LEU A 308 -18.51 6.92 8.33
C LEU A 308 -17.35 7.36 9.24
N GLY A 309 -16.13 7.31 8.73
CA GLY A 309 -14.92 7.66 9.46
C GLY A 309 -14.45 6.63 10.50
N GLN A 310 -15.05 5.45 10.58
CA GLN A 310 -14.61 4.38 11.49
C GLN A 310 -13.86 3.30 10.76
N LYS A 311 -12.63 2.99 11.20
CA LYS A 311 -11.90 1.81 10.75
C LYS A 311 -12.42 0.56 11.46
N THR A 312 -12.99 -0.35 10.69
CA THR A 312 -13.44 -1.66 11.19
C THR A 312 -12.55 -2.75 10.66
N LEU A 313 -12.09 -3.64 11.54
CA LEU A 313 -11.43 -4.88 11.15
C LEU A 313 -12.46 -6.01 11.12
N LYS A 314 -12.55 -6.66 9.98
CA LYS A 314 -13.45 -7.80 9.80
C LYS A 314 -12.69 -9.02 9.30
N TYR A 315 -12.94 -10.16 9.93
CA TYR A 315 -12.52 -11.43 9.36
C TYR A 315 -13.29 -11.69 8.07
N SER A 316 -12.58 -12.01 7.02
CA SER A 316 -13.14 -12.34 5.71
C SER A 316 -12.21 -13.27 4.95
N THR A 317 -12.72 -13.91 3.92
CA THR A 317 -11.87 -14.63 2.96
C THR A 317 -11.23 -13.65 1.96
N LEU A 318 -10.12 -14.07 1.38
CA LEU A 318 -9.56 -13.40 0.21
C LEU A 318 -10.58 -13.42 -0.93
N ASP A 319 -10.58 -12.39 -1.74
CA ASP A 319 -11.35 -12.37 -2.97
C ASP A 319 -10.69 -13.21 -4.08
N ASN A 320 -11.45 -13.56 -5.10
CA ASN A 320 -10.96 -14.37 -6.20
C ASN A 320 -9.78 -13.75 -6.94
N ASN A 321 -9.75 -12.43 -7.09
CA ASN A 321 -8.66 -11.72 -7.79
C ASN A 321 -7.35 -11.87 -7.00
N SER A 322 -7.41 -11.75 -5.67
CA SER A 322 -6.27 -11.98 -4.79
C SER A 322 -5.77 -13.42 -4.87
N LEU A 323 -6.68 -14.41 -4.86
CA LEU A 323 -6.32 -15.82 -5.02
C LEU A 323 -5.67 -16.08 -6.38
N LEU A 324 -6.23 -15.56 -7.47
CA LEU A 324 -5.67 -15.70 -8.81
C LEU A 324 -4.27 -15.08 -8.93
N GLN A 325 -4.06 -13.94 -8.29
CA GLN A 325 -2.79 -13.24 -8.26
C GLN A 325 -1.71 -14.04 -7.51
N MET A 326 -2.06 -14.62 -6.35
CA MET A 326 -1.17 -15.50 -5.59
C MET A 326 -0.85 -16.78 -6.37
N MET A 327 -1.84 -17.39 -6.99
CA MET A 327 -1.65 -18.54 -7.87
C MET A 327 -0.90 -18.20 -9.18
N GLY A 328 -0.83 -16.94 -9.58
CA GLY A 328 -0.03 -16.45 -10.70
C GLY A 328 1.47 -16.63 -10.54
N ARG A 329 1.93 -17.06 -9.37
CA ARG A 329 3.35 -17.32 -9.05
C ARG A 329 3.83 -18.70 -9.47
N ILE A 330 2.93 -19.58 -9.87
CA ILE A 330 3.23 -20.97 -10.29
C ILE A 330 2.77 -21.24 -11.72
N GLY A 331 3.14 -22.38 -12.28
CA GLY A 331 2.82 -22.76 -13.66
C GLY A 331 3.65 -22.01 -14.71
N ARG A 332 4.81 -21.46 -14.34
CA ARG A 332 5.70 -20.71 -15.25
C ARG A 332 6.77 -21.60 -15.90
N PHE A 333 7.33 -22.50 -15.13
CA PHE A 333 8.46 -23.34 -15.55
C PHE A 333 8.11 -24.82 -15.60
N LYS A 334 7.17 -25.27 -14.78
CA LYS A 334 6.62 -26.63 -14.73
C LYS A 334 5.17 -26.60 -14.23
N PRO A 335 4.43 -27.71 -14.33
CA PRO A 335 3.12 -27.82 -13.67
C PRO A 335 3.23 -27.47 -12.19
N GLY A 336 2.27 -26.69 -11.68
CA GLY A 336 2.29 -26.20 -10.30
C GLY A 336 1.11 -26.70 -9.49
N ARG A 337 1.23 -26.62 -8.15
CA ARG A 337 0.16 -26.98 -7.20
C ARG A 337 -0.19 -25.77 -6.34
N ALA A 338 -1.48 -25.44 -6.28
CA ALA A 338 -2.02 -24.43 -5.39
C ALA A 338 -2.89 -25.10 -4.32
N VAL A 339 -2.56 -24.93 -3.06
CA VAL A 339 -3.34 -25.41 -1.92
C VAL A 339 -3.96 -24.21 -1.22
N ILE A 340 -5.28 -24.19 -1.10
CA ILE A 340 -6.03 -23.10 -0.44
C ILE A 340 -6.67 -23.66 0.81
N LEU A 341 -6.21 -23.19 1.98
CA LEU A 341 -6.79 -23.51 3.28
C LEU A 341 -7.83 -22.45 3.63
N THR A 342 -9.06 -22.85 3.92
CA THR A 342 -10.16 -21.92 4.16
C THR A 342 -11.12 -22.45 5.22
N SER A 343 -11.66 -21.56 6.07
CA SER A 343 -12.74 -21.90 7.01
C SER A 343 -14.13 -21.75 6.40
N SER A 344 -14.24 -21.14 5.23
CA SER A 344 -15.49 -20.90 4.53
C SER A 344 -15.47 -21.50 3.12
N PRO A 345 -16.58 -22.06 2.63
CA PRO A 345 -16.66 -22.58 1.27
C PRO A 345 -16.30 -21.51 0.23
N ILE A 346 -15.46 -21.87 -0.73
CA ILE A 346 -15.15 -21.06 -1.90
C ILE A 346 -15.63 -21.76 -3.17
N PRO A 347 -15.85 -21.04 -4.28
CA PRO A 347 -16.25 -21.63 -5.54
C PRO A 347 -15.24 -22.70 -6.01
N LYS A 348 -15.74 -23.81 -6.56
CA LYS A 348 -14.88 -24.85 -7.15
C LYS A 348 -13.99 -24.33 -8.27
N LYS A 349 -14.48 -23.33 -9.03
CA LYS A 349 -13.73 -22.65 -10.07
C LYS A 349 -13.52 -21.20 -9.61
N ILE A 350 -12.27 -20.82 -9.47
CA ILE A 350 -11.89 -19.47 -9.10
C ILE A 350 -11.80 -18.66 -10.39
N GLU A 351 -12.80 -17.83 -10.62
CA GLU A 351 -12.89 -16.95 -11.79
C GLU A 351 -12.63 -15.49 -11.38
N PRO A 352 -12.09 -14.68 -12.31
CA PRO A 352 -11.95 -13.26 -12.07
C PRO A 352 -13.29 -12.61 -11.71
N ILE A 353 -13.24 -11.72 -10.74
CA ILE A 353 -14.39 -10.92 -10.32
C ILE A 353 -14.14 -9.44 -10.60
N PRO A 354 -15.19 -8.61 -10.65
CA PRO A 354 -15.05 -7.16 -10.73
C PRO A 354 -14.14 -6.60 -9.64
N VAL A 355 -13.49 -5.48 -9.90
CA VAL A 355 -12.63 -4.82 -8.93
C VAL A 355 -13.43 -4.28 -7.76
N ARG A 356 -12.75 -4.10 -6.62
CA ARG A 356 -13.37 -3.52 -5.43
C ARG A 356 -13.79 -2.08 -5.70
N LYS A 357 -15.01 -1.74 -5.30
CA LYS A 357 -15.61 -0.42 -5.50
C LYS A 357 -15.54 0.41 -4.21
N PHE A 358 -14.56 1.27 -4.13
CA PHE A 358 -14.31 2.09 -2.93
C PHE A 358 -15.46 3.05 -2.62
N LEU A 359 -15.97 3.74 -3.62
CA LEU A 359 -17.05 4.73 -3.44
C LEU A 359 -18.39 4.14 -2.99
N GLU A 360 -18.55 2.81 -3.05
CA GLU A 360 -19.71 2.13 -2.50
C GLU A 360 -19.58 1.81 -1.01
N THR A 361 -18.36 1.68 -0.50
CA THR A 361 -18.10 1.04 0.79
C THR A 361 -17.27 1.86 1.76
N GLU A 362 -16.60 2.92 1.32
CA GLU A 362 -15.68 3.71 2.14
C GLU A 362 -16.05 5.19 2.14
N THR A 363 -15.62 5.91 3.19
CA THR A 363 -15.81 7.35 3.31
C THR A 363 -14.69 8.08 2.55
N PRO A 364 -14.99 8.76 1.45
CA PRO A 364 -13.97 9.28 0.54
C PRO A 364 -13.53 10.71 0.88
N PHE A 365 -12.96 10.94 2.06
CA PHE A 365 -12.49 12.28 2.49
C PHE A 365 -11.52 12.91 1.49
N ASP A 366 -10.52 12.14 1.04
CA ASP A 366 -9.50 12.63 0.10
C ASP A 366 -10.12 13.00 -1.25
N LEU A 367 -11.10 12.24 -1.73
CA LEU A 367 -11.80 12.52 -2.97
C LEU A 367 -12.56 13.84 -2.87
N VAL A 368 -13.34 14.05 -1.80
CA VAL A 368 -14.13 15.28 -1.58
C VAL A 368 -13.18 16.49 -1.48
N LEU A 369 -12.07 16.35 -0.79
CA LEU A 369 -11.07 17.40 -0.65
C LEU A 369 -10.41 17.76 -2.00
N LEU A 370 -10.02 16.75 -2.79
CA LEU A 370 -9.47 16.95 -4.13
C LEU A 370 -10.50 17.58 -5.09
N MET A 371 -11.74 17.13 -5.04
CA MET A 371 -12.80 17.72 -5.86
C MET A 371 -13.02 19.18 -5.51
N SER A 372 -13.05 19.53 -4.23
CA SER A 372 -13.15 20.92 -3.76
C SER A 372 -11.95 21.75 -4.18
N LYS A 373 -10.73 21.17 -4.18
CA LYS A 373 -9.49 21.83 -4.62
C LYS A 373 -9.51 22.22 -6.09
N TYR A 374 -10.05 21.36 -6.93
CA TYR A 374 -10.12 21.59 -8.39
C TYR A 374 -11.47 22.15 -8.87
N GLY A 375 -12.37 22.51 -7.95
CA GLY A 375 -13.70 23.03 -8.29
C GLY A 375 -14.54 22.04 -9.09
N LEU A 376 -14.37 20.75 -8.82
CA LEU A 376 -15.09 19.66 -9.49
C LEU A 376 -16.43 19.43 -8.80
N ASP A 377 -17.47 19.21 -9.61
CA ASP A 377 -18.82 18.91 -9.13
C ASP A 377 -19.11 17.42 -9.33
N LEU A 378 -19.38 16.71 -8.23
CA LEU A 378 -19.70 15.29 -8.24
C LEU A 378 -20.86 14.96 -9.18
N SER A 379 -21.86 15.83 -9.24
CA SER A 379 -23.05 15.63 -10.08
C SER A 379 -22.76 15.67 -11.58
N ARG A 380 -21.59 16.17 -11.97
CA ARG A 380 -21.13 16.28 -13.37
C ARG A 380 -20.10 15.23 -13.77
N LEU A 381 -19.82 14.29 -12.88
CA LEU A 381 -18.89 13.20 -13.12
C LEU A 381 -19.63 11.87 -13.07
N GLU A 382 -19.30 11.00 -14.01
CA GLU A 382 -19.70 9.61 -13.97
C GLU A 382 -18.61 8.79 -13.32
N PHE A 383 -18.99 7.90 -12.41
CA PHE A 383 -18.07 6.97 -11.75
C PHE A 383 -18.40 5.54 -12.14
N MET A 384 -17.39 4.69 -12.18
CA MET A 384 -17.58 3.26 -12.44
C MET A 384 -18.32 2.60 -11.27
N SER A 385 -18.01 3.02 -10.04
CA SER A 385 -18.71 2.60 -8.83
C SER A 385 -20.04 3.33 -8.66
N ARG A 386 -21.01 2.65 -8.06
CA ARG A 386 -22.19 3.33 -7.53
C ARG A 386 -21.76 4.19 -6.32
N VAL A 387 -21.87 5.50 -6.48
CA VAL A 387 -21.49 6.44 -5.42
C VAL A 387 -22.41 6.28 -4.21
N ASN A 388 -21.84 6.07 -3.04
CA ASN A 388 -22.59 6.08 -1.79
C ASN A 388 -22.77 7.52 -1.30
N HIS A 389 -23.86 8.15 -1.66
CA HIS A 389 -24.16 9.54 -1.30
C HIS A 389 -24.15 9.81 0.21
N ARG A 390 -24.41 8.79 1.05
CA ARG A 390 -24.35 8.95 2.51
C ARG A 390 -22.90 9.12 2.99
N GLU A 391 -21.97 8.38 2.42
CA GLU A 391 -20.53 8.50 2.77
C GLU A 391 -19.95 9.81 2.23
N ILE A 392 -20.37 10.24 1.03
CA ILE A 392 -19.99 11.55 0.47
C ILE A 392 -20.50 12.68 1.38
N ALA A 393 -21.80 12.68 1.70
CA ALA A 393 -22.39 13.70 2.56
C ALA A 393 -21.71 13.75 3.94
N PHE A 394 -21.40 12.58 4.51
CA PHE A 394 -20.65 12.53 5.77
C PHE A 394 -19.26 13.17 5.63
N ALA A 395 -18.53 12.89 4.55
CA ALA A 395 -17.22 13.51 4.30
C ALA A 395 -17.34 15.02 4.08
N GLU A 396 -18.34 15.48 3.32
CA GLU A 396 -18.61 16.90 3.08
C GLU A 396 -18.97 17.64 4.38
N ASP A 397 -19.88 17.10 5.17
CA ASP A 397 -20.31 17.68 6.45
C ASP A 397 -19.12 17.78 7.42
N TRP A 398 -18.33 16.70 7.53
CA TRP A 398 -17.16 16.72 8.42
C TRP A 398 -16.10 17.71 7.94
N LEU A 399 -15.78 17.75 6.65
CA LEU A 399 -14.80 18.70 6.09
C LEU A 399 -15.28 20.15 6.21
N ALA A 400 -16.57 20.38 6.11
CA ALA A 400 -17.15 21.71 6.31
C ALA A 400 -17.16 22.10 7.79
N ASP A 401 -17.53 21.20 8.70
CA ASP A 401 -17.54 21.42 10.14
C ASP A 401 -16.17 21.81 10.69
N ILE A 402 -15.10 21.19 10.18
CA ILE A 402 -13.72 21.56 10.52
C ILE A 402 -13.18 22.76 9.73
N GLY A 403 -13.97 23.33 8.84
CA GLY A 403 -13.59 24.50 8.03
C GLY A 403 -12.59 24.21 6.91
N ALA A 404 -12.50 22.98 6.42
CA ALA A 404 -11.64 22.60 5.31
C ALA A 404 -12.27 22.96 3.95
N ILE A 405 -13.60 22.90 3.84
CA ILE A 405 -14.35 23.29 2.65
C ILE A 405 -15.52 24.22 3.01
N GLU A 406 -15.98 24.97 2.03
CA GLU A 406 -17.27 25.66 2.06
C GLU A 406 -18.24 24.90 1.18
N LEU A 407 -19.47 24.65 1.67
CA LEU A 407 -20.49 23.92 0.90
C LEU A 407 -21.26 24.81 -0.08
N ARG A 408 -21.32 26.11 0.17
CA ARG A 408 -22.10 27.06 -0.67
C ARG A 408 -21.39 28.42 -0.81
N PRO A 409 -20.68 28.69 -1.90
CA PRO A 409 -20.37 27.77 -3.00
C PRO A 409 -19.41 26.66 -2.57
N HIS A 410 -19.48 25.50 -3.19
CA HIS A 410 -18.59 24.39 -2.90
C HIS A 410 -17.16 24.72 -3.33
N ARG A 411 -16.28 24.96 -2.37
CA ARG A 411 -14.86 25.30 -2.62
C ARG A 411 -13.96 24.96 -1.46
N ILE A 412 -12.71 24.74 -1.76
CA ILE A 412 -11.68 24.50 -0.75
C ILE A 412 -11.30 25.79 -0.03
N THR A 413 -11.09 25.72 1.27
CA THR A 413 -10.57 26.82 2.08
C THR A 413 -9.04 26.78 2.16
N ARG A 414 -8.41 27.80 2.80
CA ARG A 414 -6.98 27.73 3.11
C ARG A 414 -6.62 26.51 3.96
N LYS A 415 -7.45 26.15 4.92
CA LYS A 415 -7.26 24.95 5.75
C LYS A 415 -7.33 23.67 4.92
N GLY A 416 -8.33 23.56 4.05
CA GLY A 416 -8.45 22.43 3.15
C GLY A 416 -7.26 22.30 2.19
N LEU A 417 -6.73 23.43 1.69
CA LEU A 417 -5.51 23.42 0.87
C LEU A 417 -4.32 22.88 1.65
N LEU A 418 -4.11 23.30 2.90
CA LEU A 418 -3.07 22.73 3.76
C LEU A 418 -3.28 21.22 3.97
N MET A 419 -4.51 20.81 4.31
CA MET A 419 -4.83 19.39 4.48
C MET A 419 -4.55 18.56 3.21
N SER A 420 -4.86 19.08 2.03
CA SER A 420 -4.64 18.38 0.76
C SER A 420 -3.17 18.15 0.43
N GLU A 421 -2.26 18.87 1.07
CA GLU A 421 -0.82 18.70 0.93
C GLU A 421 -0.21 17.74 1.96
N ILE A 422 -0.98 17.32 2.96
CA ILE A 422 -0.52 16.42 4.02
C ILE A 422 -0.99 15.00 3.69
N PRO A 423 -0.09 14.06 3.33
CA PRO A 423 -0.46 12.71 2.90
C PRO A 423 -0.67 11.75 4.10
N TYR A 424 -1.36 12.24 5.14
CA TYR A 424 -1.64 11.48 6.35
C TYR A 424 -3.14 11.31 6.55
N GLU A 425 -3.52 10.50 7.55
CA GLU A 425 -4.93 10.34 7.93
C GLU A 425 -5.59 11.71 8.13
N PRO A 426 -6.87 11.88 7.76
CA PRO A 426 -7.56 13.17 7.79
C PRO A 426 -7.50 13.89 9.13
N ASP A 427 -7.52 13.15 10.26
CA ASP A 427 -7.42 13.74 11.61
C ASP A 427 -6.03 14.36 11.84
N PHE A 428 -4.95 13.70 11.42
CA PHE A 428 -3.60 14.26 11.49
C PHE A 428 -3.44 15.47 10.57
N ALA A 429 -3.96 15.38 9.35
CA ALA A 429 -3.95 16.50 8.40
C ALA A 429 -4.71 17.71 8.98
N HIS A 430 -5.83 17.46 9.65
CA HIS A 430 -6.60 18.49 10.34
C HIS A 430 -5.81 19.14 11.49
N MET A 431 -5.24 18.34 12.43
CA MET A 431 -4.46 18.86 13.55
C MET A 431 -3.25 19.68 13.09
N ILE A 432 -2.51 19.20 12.10
CA ILE A 432 -1.35 19.90 11.55
C ILE A 432 -1.78 21.23 10.91
N SER A 433 -2.86 21.21 10.13
CA SER A 433 -3.38 22.42 9.49
C SER A 433 -3.87 23.45 10.50
N GLU A 434 -4.50 23.01 11.58
CA GLU A 434 -4.92 23.89 12.69
C GLU A 434 -3.73 24.53 13.39
N ALA A 435 -2.69 23.73 13.69
CA ALA A 435 -1.45 24.25 14.28
C ALA A 435 -0.76 25.29 13.38
N LEU A 436 -0.74 25.05 12.05
CA LEU A 436 -0.20 26.01 11.08
C LEU A 436 -1.02 27.32 11.02
N ILE A 437 -2.34 27.23 11.05
CA ILE A 437 -3.23 28.40 11.04
C ILE A 437 -3.07 29.22 12.32
N SER A 438 -2.95 28.54 13.46
CA SER A 438 -2.71 29.15 14.77
C SER A 438 -1.27 29.63 14.96
N ARG A 439 -0.40 29.45 13.97
CA ARG A 439 1.04 29.77 14.01
C ARG A 439 1.83 29.03 15.09
N ASP A 440 1.32 27.88 15.54
CA ASP A 440 2.06 26.98 16.42
C ASP A 440 2.93 26.03 15.58
N TYR A 441 4.02 26.59 15.03
CA TYR A 441 4.91 25.85 14.14
C TYR A 441 5.66 24.72 14.85
N GLN A 442 5.82 24.79 16.16
CA GLN A 442 6.44 23.71 16.95
C GLN A 442 5.51 22.50 17.00
N MET A 443 4.25 22.71 17.36
CA MET A 443 3.24 21.64 17.36
C MET A 443 2.99 21.08 15.95
N ALA A 444 2.92 21.92 14.93
CA ALA A 444 2.77 21.48 13.54
C ALA A 444 3.91 20.54 13.12
N ARG A 445 5.16 20.86 13.43
CA ARG A 445 6.34 20.01 13.14
C ARG A 445 6.34 18.72 13.94
N PHE A 446 5.95 18.76 15.19
CA PHE A 446 5.78 17.57 16.02
C PHE A 446 4.72 16.63 15.45
N LEU A 447 3.53 17.15 15.18
CA LEU A 447 2.43 16.35 14.61
C LEU A 447 2.78 15.81 13.22
N LEU A 448 3.50 16.60 12.39
CA LEU A 448 4.00 16.16 11.10
C LEU A 448 4.96 14.97 11.23
N ALA A 449 5.86 15.02 12.21
CA ALA A 449 6.77 13.91 12.53
C ALA A 449 6.00 12.67 13.00
N CYS A 450 4.97 12.84 13.84
CA CYS A 450 4.17 11.73 14.34
C CYS A 450 3.36 11.06 13.22
N GLY A 451 2.70 11.85 12.37
CA GLY A 451 1.88 11.37 11.26
C GLY A 451 2.69 10.68 10.16
N SER A 452 3.97 11.03 10.00
CA SER A 452 4.85 10.47 8.96
C SER A 452 5.03 8.95 9.06
N PHE A 453 4.86 8.38 10.24
CA PHE A 453 4.94 6.93 10.44
C PHE A 453 3.75 6.15 9.86
N GLY A 454 2.60 6.78 9.71
CA GLY A 454 1.39 6.17 9.14
C GLY A 454 0.79 5.04 9.99
N ASP A 455 1.62 4.32 10.75
CA ASP A 455 1.26 3.12 11.49
C ASP A 455 1.73 3.17 12.96
N SER A 456 1.21 2.22 13.76
CA SER A 456 1.65 2.02 15.14
C SER A 456 3.09 1.50 15.20
N LEU A 457 3.83 1.88 16.25
CA LEU A 457 5.18 1.35 16.53
C LEU A 457 5.22 -0.18 16.73
N ASN A 458 4.08 -0.83 16.92
CA ASN A 458 4.01 -2.30 16.92
C ASN A 458 4.49 -2.93 15.60
N HIS A 459 4.49 -2.18 14.51
CA HIS A 459 5.00 -2.61 13.21
C HIS A 459 6.49 -2.29 13.01
N ALA A 460 7.11 -1.60 13.95
CA ALA A 460 8.48 -1.16 13.84
C ALA A 460 9.52 -2.22 14.22
N TYR A 461 9.14 -3.37 14.80
CA TYR A 461 10.09 -4.35 15.32
C TYR A 461 9.70 -5.80 15.00
N LYS A 462 10.72 -6.69 15.08
CA LYS A 462 10.56 -8.15 14.94
C LYS A 462 9.80 -8.70 16.13
N THR A 463 8.91 -9.64 15.88
CA THR A 463 8.03 -10.23 16.91
C THR A 463 8.82 -10.90 18.04
N ASP A 464 9.88 -11.64 17.70
CA ASP A 464 10.72 -12.34 18.68
C ASP A 464 11.56 -11.35 19.55
N PHE A 465 11.72 -10.11 19.10
CA PHE A 465 12.42 -9.04 19.79
C PHE A 465 11.48 -8.07 20.53
N GLU A 466 10.17 -8.34 20.56
CA GLU A 466 9.19 -7.42 21.15
C GLU A 466 9.57 -6.89 22.54
N PRO A 467 9.99 -7.71 23.52
CA PRO A 467 10.39 -7.21 24.85
C PRO A 467 11.59 -6.25 24.78
N THR A 468 12.61 -6.62 24.01
CA THR A 468 13.83 -5.82 23.85
C THR A 468 13.56 -4.52 23.10
N ALA A 469 12.78 -4.60 22.01
CA ALA A 469 12.39 -3.44 21.23
C ALA A 469 11.56 -2.45 22.07
N ARG A 470 10.58 -2.94 22.82
CA ARG A 470 9.79 -2.09 23.73
C ARG A 470 10.66 -1.43 24.81
N GLN A 471 11.59 -2.18 25.42
CA GLN A 471 12.53 -1.62 26.38
C GLN A 471 13.42 -0.53 25.75
N PHE A 472 13.83 -0.71 24.51
CA PHE A 472 14.59 0.31 23.77
C PHE A 472 13.72 1.55 23.49
N LEU A 473 12.50 1.38 22.98
CA LEU A 473 11.58 2.47 22.67
C LEU A 473 11.19 3.28 23.91
N TYR A 474 10.96 2.61 25.03
CA TYR A 474 10.63 3.27 26.30
C TYR A 474 11.77 4.09 26.94
N LYS A 475 12.99 4.06 26.37
CA LYS A 475 14.04 5.00 26.76
C LYS A 475 13.76 6.42 26.27
N PHE A 476 12.95 6.58 25.22
CA PHE A 476 12.58 7.90 24.70
C PHE A 476 11.38 8.48 25.46
N ASP A 477 10.33 7.67 25.62
CA ASP A 477 9.16 8.02 26.43
C ASP A 477 8.44 6.75 26.86
N ARG A 478 7.94 6.71 28.10
CA ARG A 478 7.19 5.55 28.63
C ARG A 478 5.69 5.69 28.52
N SER A 479 5.22 6.90 28.24
CA SER A 479 3.82 7.27 28.35
C SER A 479 3.19 7.75 27.03
N ASN A 480 4.03 8.13 26.05
CA ASN A 480 3.54 8.80 24.84
C ASN A 480 4.20 8.23 23.58
N GLU A 481 3.44 7.43 22.82
CA GLU A 481 3.92 6.86 21.55
C GLU A 481 4.23 7.94 20.50
N LEU A 482 3.48 9.04 20.46
CA LEU A 482 3.73 10.14 19.53
C LEU A 482 5.11 10.76 19.78
N ASN A 483 5.46 10.92 21.05
CA ASN A 483 6.78 11.43 21.43
C ASN A 483 7.90 10.44 21.09
N ILE A 484 7.69 9.13 21.29
CA ILE A 484 8.63 8.10 20.83
C ILE A 484 8.87 8.22 19.32
N LYS A 485 7.81 8.36 18.51
CA LYS A 485 7.90 8.53 17.06
C LYS A 485 8.75 9.75 16.69
N ALA A 486 8.47 10.89 17.30
CA ALA A 486 9.23 12.12 17.08
C ALA A 486 10.72 11.97 17.44
N HIS A 487 11.03 11.34 18.59
CA HIS A 487 12.41 11.06 19.00
C HIS A 487 13.14 10.11 18.05
N LEU A 488 12.49 9.03 17.58
CA LEU A 488 13.08 8.12 16.61
C LEU A 488 13.44 8.86 15.32
N LEU A 489 12.53 9.70 14.84
CA LEU A 489 12.72 10.48 13.61
C LEU A 489 13.88 11.47 13.76
N LYS A 490 13.90 12.21 14.88
CA LYS A 490 14.98 13.17 15.20
C LYS A 490 16.32 12.47 15.24
N ARG A 491 16.44 11.35 15.96
CA ARG A 491 17.69 10.59 16.07
C ARG A 491 18.15 10.03 14.73
N CYS A 492 17.21 9.60 13.88
CA CYS A 492 17.54 9.12 12.55
C CYS A 492 18.10 10.24 11.67
N SER A 493 17.55 11.45 11.74
CA SER A 493 18.01 12.61 10.97
C SER A 493 19.38 13.13 11.42
N GLU A 494 19.74 12.93 12.70
CA GLU A 494 20.99 13.39 13.31
C GLU A 494 22.13 12.34 13.23
N ASP A 495 21.89 11.18 12.58
CA ASP A 495 22.83 10.04 12.55
C ASP A 495 23.44 9.77 11.15
N PRO A 496 24.28 10.65 10.61
CA PRO A 496 24.90 10.45 9.31
C PRO A 496 25.86 9.24 9.28
N GLY A 497 26.32 8.78 10.44
CA GLY A 497 27.24 7.64 10.57
C GLY A 497 26.57 6.28 10.68
N GLY A 498 25.25 6.22 10.78
CA GLY A 498 24.48 4.96 10.86
C GLY A 498 24.60 4.21 12.20
N SER A 499 25.14 4.85 13.25
CA SER A 499 25.29 4.23 14.58
C SER A 499 23.94 3.96 15.24
N PHE A 500 22.99 4.87 15.07
CA PHE A 500 21.63 4.72 15.55
C PHE A 500 20.87 3.62 14.80
N LYS A 501 21.09 3.53 13.49
CA LYS A 501 20.56 2.43 12.64
C LYS A 501 21.05 1.07 13.12
N ALA A 502 22.35 0.94 13.41
CA ALA A 502 22.93 -0.29 13.97
C ALA A 502 22.31 -0.64 15.33
N MET A 503 22.10 0.37 16.18
CA MET A 503 21.48 0.19 17.50
C MET A 503 20.00 -0.22 17.39
N MET A 504 19.23 0.35 16.47
CA MET A 504 17.85 -0.09 16.18
C MET A 504 17.85 -1.56 15.76
N THR A 505 18.71 -1.95 14.82
CA THR A 505 18.81 -3.34 14.34
C THR A 505 19.17 -4.32 15.45
N ALA A 506 20.13 -3.96 16.33
CA ALA A 506 20.52 -4.78 17.47
C ALA A 506 19.38 -5.00 18.50
N ASN A 507 18.43 -4.06 18.57
CA ASN A 507 17.23 -4.16 19.39
C ASN A 507 16.00 -4.71 18.64
N GLY A 508 16.20 -5.27 17.45
CA GLY A 508 15.14 -5.89 16.63
C GLY A 508 14.19 -4.91 15.97
N ILE A 509 14.51 -3.61 15.95
CA ILE A 509 13.72 -2.59 15.26
C ILE A 509 14.17 -2.54 13.80
N PHE A 510 13.20 -2.38 12.89
CA PHE A 510 13.45 -2.21 11.46
C PHE A 510 13.85 -0.75 11.15
N PRO A 511 15.10 -0.46 10.80
CA PRO A 511 15.50 0.91 10.46
C PRO A 511 14.70 1.51 9.32
N ARG A 512 14.36 0.69 8.32
CA ARG A 512 13.52 1.11 7.18
C ARG A 512 12.21 1.75 7.60
N PHE A 513 11.58 1.28 8.67
CA PHE A 513 10.33 1.86 9.17
C PHE A 513 10.50 3.34 9.57
N VAL A 514 11.65 3.68 10.16
CA VAL A 514 11.97 5.06 10.54
C VAL A 514 12.47 5.86 9.33
N GLU A 515 13.24 5.25 8.43
CA GLU A 515 13.72 5.87 7.19
C GLU A 515 12.56 6.23 6.23
N GLU A 516 11.55 5.38 6.13
CA GLU A 516 10.32 5.67 5.38
C GLU A 516 9.53 6.82 6.02
N ALA A 517 9.43 6.83 7.35
CA ALA A 517 8.82 7.93 8.07
C ALA A 517 9.60 9.25 7.83
N TRP A 518 10.93 9.21 7.80
CA TRP A 518 11.74 10.38 7.47
C TRP A 518 11.43 10.92 6.07
N LYS A 519 11.40 10.06 5.07
CA LYS A 519 11.04 10.44 3.69
C LYS A 519 9.63 11.04 3.61
N ASN A 520 8.67 10.45 4.32
CA ASN A 520 7.30 10.97 4.37
C ASN A 520 7.24 12.34 5.06
N TYR A 521 8.03 12.52 6.14
CA TYR A 521 8.15 13.81 6.83
C TYR A 521 8.71 14.90 5.92
N GLU A 522 9.84 14.62 5.24
CA GLU A 522 10.47 15.59 4.33
C GLU A 522 9.52 15.96 3.18
N ALA A 523 8.92 14.96 2.53
CA ALA A 523 8.00 15.19 1.43
C ALA A 523 6.77 16.03 1.83
N ALA A 524 6.17 15.73 2.98
CA ALA A 524 5.04 16.49 3.49
C ALA A 524 5.46 17.93 3.86
N ARG A 525 6.63 18.09 4.51
CA ARG A 525 7.17 19.40 4.87
C ARG A 525 7.47 20.26 3.65
N GLU A 526 8.10 19.70 2.62
CA GLU A 526 8.40 20.40 1.37
C GLU A 526 7.12 20.86 0.67
N SER A 527 6.14 19.97 0.55
CA SER A 527 4.85 20.32 -0.05
C SER A 527 4.13 21.43 0.70
N LEU A 528 4.17 21.41 2.04
CA LEU A 528 3.62 22.49 2.86
C LEU A 528 4.43 23.80 2.69
N ASN A 529 5.76 23.71 2.60
CA ASN A 529 6.60 24.88 2.41
C ASN A 529 6.33 25.60 1.09
N ASP A 530 6.09 24.87 0.01
CA ASP A 530 5.69 25.45 -1.28
C ASP A 530 4.42 26.31 -1.13
N LEU A 531 3.45 25.81 -0.36
CA LEU A 531 2.21 26.51 -0.10
C LEU A 531 2.40 27.68 0.88
N LEU A 532 3.20 27.51 1.92
CA LEU A 532 3.49 28.56 2.91
C LEU A 532 4.23 29.73 2.26
N VAL A 533 5.27 29.47 1.46
CA VAL A 533 6.03 30.49 0.72
C VAL A 533 5.13 31.26 -0.24
N THR A 534 4.27 30.55 -0.99
CA THR A 534 3.28 31.19 -1.88
C THR A 534 2.34 32.11 -1.10
N SER A 535 2.03 31.75 0.15
CA SER A 535 1.19 32.54 1.07
C SER A 535 1.97 33.60 1.86
N LYS A 536 3.25 33.81 1.56
CA LYS A 536 4.17 34.73 2.28
C LYS A 536 4.32 34.39 3.77
N ALA A 537 4.18 33.13 4.12
CA ALA A 537 4.46 32.62 5.48
C ALA A 537 5.88 32.04 5.55
N GLU A 538 6.40 31.92 6.77
CA GLU A 538 7.71 31.32 6.97
C GLU A 538 7.67 29.81 6.68
N PRO A 539 8.69 29.27 5.99
CA PRO A 539 8.79 27.85 5.75
C PRO A 539 9.10 27.07 7.03
N LEU A 540 8.63 25.84 7.12
CA LEU A 540 8.93 24.93 8.22
C LEU A 540 10.37 24.45 8.13
N PRO A 541 11.20 24.61 9.20
CA PRO A 541 12.55 24.06 9.27
C PRO A 541 12.55 22.53 9.17
N VAL A 542 13.69 21.97 8.75
CA VAL A 542 13.87 20.49 8.65
C VAL A 542 13.89 19.82 10.01
N GLU A 543 14.34 20.53 11.04
CA GLU A 543 14.53 19.98 12.38
C GLU A 543 13.21 19.42 12.96
N VAL A 544 13.27 18.20 13.50
CA VAL A 544 12.15 17.54 14.16
C VAL A 544 11.98 18.07 15.59
N VAL A 545 10.75 18.44 15.94
CA VAL A 545 10.39 18.84 17.32
C VAL A 545 10.04 17.59 18.12
N VAL A 546 10.52 17.54 19.36
CA VAL A 546 10.21 16.52 20.36
C VAL A 546 9.74 17.20 21.64
N ASP A 547 9.11 16.44 22.53
CA ASP A 547 8.67 16.91 23.85
C ASP A 547 7.82 18.22 23.80
N PRO A 548 6.74 18.26 22.99
CA PRO A 548 5.86 19.42 22.99
C PRO A 548 5.19 19.59 24.35
N SER A 549 4.65 20.79 24.64
CA SER A 549 3.88 20.97 25.86
C SER A 549 2.68 20.00 25.88
N LEU A 550 2.51 19.26 26.97
CA LEU A 550 1.40 18.29 27.11
C LEU A 550 0.05 18.98 27.02
N ASP A 551 -0.13 20.15 27.65
CA ASP A 551 -1.37 20.91 27.58
C ASP A 551 -1.71 21.37 26.15
N GLY A 552 -0.68 21.76 25.36
CA GLY A 552 -0.86 22.12 23.96
C GLY A 552 -1.29 20.91 23.11
N LEU A 553 -0.61 19.76 23.28
CA LEU A 553 -0.96 18.54 22.58
C LEU A 553 -2.39 18.06 22.95
N GLU A 554 -2.77 18.13 24.23
CA GLU A 554 -4.10 17.80 24.70
C GLU A 554 -5.18 18.66 24.04
N GLY A 555 -4.91 19.96 23.89
CA GLY A 555 -5.81 20.87 23.19
C GLY A 555 -6.07 20.44 21.75
N TYR A 556 -5.00 20.16 20.96
CA TYR A 556 -5.16 19.70 19.59
C TYR A 556 -5.86 18.34 19.48
N LEU A 557 -5.51 17.39 20.35
CA LEU A 557 -6.18 16.08 20.38
C LEU A 557 -7.66 16.21 20.74
N SER A 558 -8.01 17.07 21.70
CA SER A 558 -9.41 17.25 22.13
C SER A 558 -10.28 17.98 21.13
N ASP A 559 -9.70 18.94 20.41
CA ASP A 559 -10.45 19.80 19.48
C ASP A 559 -10.52 19.23 18.06
N CYS A 560 -9.51 18.47 17.66
CA CYS A 560 -9.36 18.03 16.28
C CYS A 560 -9.65 16.56 16.03
N LEU A 561 -9.56 15.67 17.05
CA LEU A 561 -9.86 14.26 16.84
C LEU A 561 -11.35 14.02 16.57
N SER A 562 -11.62 13.19 15.59
CA SER A 562 -12.97 12.71 15.29
C SER A 562 -13.31 11.54 16.21
N PHE A 563 -14.03 11.81 17.29
CA PHE A 563 -14.36 10.79 18.32
C PHE A 563 -15.26 9.67 17.82
N GLU A 564 -15.90 9.84 16.70
CA GLU A 564 -16.66 8.77 16.05
C GLU A 564 -15.75 7.70 15.48
N ARG A 565 -14.45 8.01 15.29
CA ARG A 565 -13.43 7.09 14.78
C ARG A 565 -12.65 6.37 15.88
N TYR A 566 -12.73 6.83 17.13
CA TYR A 566 -11.92 6.32 18.23
C TYR A 566 -12.81 5.85 19.37
N ASP A 567 -12.67 4.60 19.74
CA ASP A 567 -13.27 4.02 20.91
C ASP A 567 -12.21 3.68 21.96
N PHE A 568 -12.60 3.76 23.23
CA PHE A 568 -11.72 3.53 24.37
C PHE A 568 -12.14 2.28 25.14
N TYR A 569 -11.18 1.50 25.54
CA TYR A 569 -11.38 0.28 26.31
C TYR A 569 -10.61 0.31 27.62
N GLU A 570 -11.27 -0.05 28.69
CA GLU A 570 -10.69 -0.19 30.00
C GLU A 570 -10.30 -1.66 30.26
N LYS A 571 -8.98 -1.93 30.29
CA LYS A 571 -8.44 -3.19 30.77
C LYS A 571 -7.21 -2.88 31.63
N GLY A 572 -7.44 -2.16 32.75
CA GLY A 572 -6.34 -1.71 33.61
C GLY A 572 -5.52 -0.55 33.04
N ASP A 573 -5.31 -0.49 31.74
CA ASP A 573 -4.70 0.60 30.99
C ASP A 573 -5.61 1.01 29.83
N TYR A 574 -5.76 2.31 29.60
CA TYR A 574 -6.57 2.86 28.51
C TYR A 574 -5.77 2.81 27.21
N GLU A 575 -6.35 2.25 26.16
CA GLU A 575 -5.77 2.19 24.82
C GLU A 575 -6.66 2.93 23.84
N LEU A 576 -6.08 3.76 22.98
CA LEU A 576 -6.77 4.43 21.89
C LEU A 576 -7.12 3.41 20.81
N ARG A 577 -8.38 3.36 20.39
CA ARG A 577 -8.85 2.45 19.36
C ARG A 577 -9.49 3.21 18.22
N ASN A 578 -9.02 2.91 17.05
CA ASN A 578 -9.63 3.31 15.80
C ASN A 578 -10.20 2.12 15.01
N MET A 579 -10.31 0.95 15.63
CA MET A 579 -10.70 -0.28 14.94
C MET A 579 -11.74 -1.08 15.74
N VAL A 580 -12.80 -1.51 15.08
CA VAL A 580 -13.83 -2.41 15.58
C VAL A 580 -13.72 -3.75 14.84
N ILE A 581 -13.65 -4.85 15.58
CA ILE A 581 -13.69 -6.21 15.00
C ILE A 581 -14.99 -6.86 15.43
N GLU A 582 -15.93 -7.07 14.50
CA GLU A 582 -17.20 -7.78 14.70
C GLU A 582 -17.93 -7.38 16.01
N ASP A 583 -18.13 -6.06 16.21
CA ASP A 583 -18.72 -5.46 17.41
C ASP A 583 -17.89 -5.64 18.70
N ARG A 584 -16.71 -6.21 18.64
CA ARG A 584 -15.75 -6.27 19.73
C ARG A 584 -14.58 -5.34 19.47
N PHE A 585 -14.22 -4.59 20.49
CA PHE A 585 -13.09 -3.67 20.42
C PHE A 585 -11.79 -4.41 20.76
N TYR A 586 -10.81 -4.37 19.87
CA TYR A 586 -9.46 -4.85 20.14
C TYR A 586 -8.49 -3.69 20.13
N ALA A 587 -7.86 -3.47 21.25
CA ALA A 587 -6.74 -2.55 21.32
C ALA A 587 -5.44 -3.31 21.18
N ARG A 588 -4.65 -2.94 20.22
CA ARG A 588 -3.22 -3.23 20.13
C ARG A 588 -2.51 -2.05 19.49
N SER A 589 -2.54 -0.92 20.14
CA SER A 589 -1.48 0.06 19.95
C SER A 589 -0.50 -0.05 21.11
N VAL A 590 0.72 0.40 20.93
CA VAL A 590 1.59 0.67 22.03
C VAL A 590 0.86 1.67 22.89
N THR A 591 0.58 1.28 24.11
CA THR A 591 -0.22 2.03 25.05
C THR A 591 0.40 3.39 25.25
N ILE A 592 -0.30 4.38 24.79
CA ILE A 592 -0.07 5.72 25.29
C ILE A 592 -0.77 5.73 26.63
N ASN A 593 -0.03 5.94 27.71
CA ASN A 593 -0.64 6.17 29.01
C ASN A 593 -1.22 7.60 29.01
N PHE A 594 -2.14 7.86 28.10
CA PHE A 594 -2.96 9.06 28.05
C PHE A 594 -4.09 9.00 29.10
N ARG A 595 -3.88 8.29 30.22
CA ARG A 595 -4.92 8.11 31.24
C ARG A 595 -5.71 9.38 31.52
N LYS A 596 -5.03 10.52 31.55
CA LYS A 596 -5.67 11.80 31.82
C LYS A 596 -6.21 12.44 30.54
N ILE A 597 -5.38 12.55 29.51
CA ILE A 597 -5.71 13.24 28.24
C ILE A 597 -6.92 12.59 27.55
N LEU A 598 -6.89 11.27 27.39
CA LEU A 598 -7.92 10.54 26.65
C LEU A 598 -9.22 10.41 27.43
N PHE A 599 -9.16 10.31 28.77
CA PHE A 599 -10.37 10.26 29.58
C PHE A 599 -11.15 11.58 29.51
N ASP A 600 -10.44 12.70 29.58
CA ASP A 600 -11.05 14.03 29.47
C ASP A 600 -11.62 14.27 28.07
N VAL A 601 -10.93 13.81 27.04
CA VAL A 601 -11.36 13.85 25.63
C VAL A 601 -12.65 13.04 25.43
N VAL A 602 -12.75 11.82 25.95
CA VAL A 602 -13.98 11.00 25.90
C VAL A 602 -15.14 11.66 26.65
N ALA A 603 -14.88 12.22 27.82
CA ALA A 603 -15.89 12.92 28.60
C ALA A 603 -16.45 14.14 27.85
N LEU A 604 -15.58 14.89 27.15
CA LEU A 604 -15.97 16.03 26.32
C LEU A 604 -16.79 15.61 25.09
N SER A 605 -16.41 14.51 24.41
CA SER A 605 -17.16 14.00 23.26
C SER A 605 -18.59 13.58 23.65
N ARG A 606 -18.75 12.83 24.76
CA ARG A 606 -20.07 12.46 25.29
C ARG A 606 -20.94 13.67 25.61
N ARG A 607 -20.36 14.77 26.14
CA ARG A 607 -21.07 16.02 26.37
C ARG A 607 -21.52 16.70 25.08
N ARG A 608 -20.65 16.69 24.01
CA ARG A 608 -21.02 17.25 22.69
C ARG A 608 -22.10 16.43 21.98
N GLN A 609 -22.06 15.09 22.05
CA GLN A 609 -23.11 14.23 21.50
C GLN A 609 -24.48 14.42 22.21
N HIS A 610 -24.50 14.62 23.52
CA HIS A 610 -25.75 14.96 24.24
C HIS A 610 -26.30 16.33 23.84
N HIS A 611 -25.43 17.30 23.52
CA HIS A 611 -25.90 18.63 23.04
C HIS A 611 -26.43 18.58 21.58
N ARG A 612 -25.88 17.70 20.72
CA ARG A 612 -26.36 17.52 19.31
C ARG A 612 -27.66 16.70 19.23
N ARG A 613 -27.94 15.79 20.19
CA ARG A 613 -29.22 15.05 20.26
C ARG A 613 -30.35 15.83 20.91
N GLY A 614 -30.06 16.95 21.51
CA GLY A 614 -31.05 17.86 22.15
C GLY A 614 -31.38 19.09 21.29
N ARG A 615 -30.93 19.15 20.07
CA ARG A 615 -31.35 20.10 19.03
C ARG A 615 -31.88 19.32 17.84
#